data_2d9ca58e04a949729316f240d8654853
#
_entry.id   2d9ca58e04a949729316f240d8654853
#
_cell.length_a   1.000
_cell.length_b   1.000
_cell.length_c   1.000
_cell.angle_alpha   90.00
_cell.angle_beta   90.00
_cell.angle_gamma   90.00
#
_symmetry.space_group_name_H-M   'P 1'
#
loop_
_entity.id
_entity.type
_entity.pdbx_description
1 polymer ?
#
loop_
_entity_poly.entity_id
_entity_poly.type
_entity_poly.pdbx_seq_one_letter_code
_entity_poly.pdbx_strand_id
1 'polypeptide(L)'
;MASRRKEVFLATKIHPNARTRDEARRQFDESLKRLQTDHVDLVHLHSLGDAADLAKIEAPDGAIHALYELREQKAARLVGMTSHTDGAVMAQAIEHNDLDCVQMAMNPARAARFQELALPAANKKNLGVILMKVTGQEKLMVDGGADAASLLHYAWSLPVSTVVCGMPKLEFLQANVASARAYSAPIAPAEKERLEKLLAGRRVVLEDFFAHHHDDGFPA
;
A
#
# COMPACT_ATOMS: atom_id res chain seq x y z
N MET A 1 -5.25 -22.63 -6.72
CA MET A 1 -5.88 -21.69 -5.77
C MET A 1 -7.36 -21.99 -5.52
N ALA A 2 -8.11 -22.45 -6.51
CA ALA A 2 -9.56 -22.66 -6.42
C ALA A 2 -10.03 -23.45 -5.19
N SER A 3 -9.36 -24.55 -4.83
CA SER A 3 -9.72 -25.40 -3.68
C SER A 3 -9.54 -24.73 -2.31
N ARG A 4 -8.68 -23.70 -2.22
CA ARG A 4 -8.36 -22.98 -0.98
C ARG A 4 -8.74 -21.51 -1.00
N ARG A 5 -9.58 -21.07 -1.96
CA ARG A 5 -9.97 -19.66 -2.12
C ARG A 5 -10.54 -19.05 -0.83
N LYS A 6 -11.31 -19.81 -0.07
CA LYS A 6 -11.94 -19.35 1.17
C LYS A 6 -10.99 -19.17 2.35
N GLU A 7 -9.77 -19.68 2.25
CA GLU A 7 -8.77 -19.60 3.31
C GLU A 7 -7.86 -18.38 3.19
N VAL A 8 -7.96 -17.61 2.10
CA VAL A 8 -7.07 -16.49 1.80
C VAL A 8 -7.85 -15.22 1.54
N PHE A 9 -7.31 -14.09 2.00
CA PHE A 9 -7.73 -12.76 1.57
C PHE A 9 -6.98 -12.42 0.28
N LEU A 10 -7.71 -12.41 -0.84
CA LEU A 10 -7.13 -12.21 -2.17
C LEU A 10 -7.26 -10.76 -2.59
N ALA A 11 -6.15 -10.10 -2.84
CA ALA A 11 -6.10 -8.74 -3.35
C ALA A 11 -5.42 -8.68 -4.72
N THR A 12 -5.91 -7.81 -5.60
CA THR A 12 -5.27 -7.49 -6.87
C THR A 12 -5.25 -5.98 -7.12
N LYS A 13 -4.58 -5.55 -8.17
CA LYS A 13 -4.45 -4.13 -8.53
C LYS A 13 -4.70 -3.91 -10.02
N ILE A 14 -5.26 -2.76 -10.34
CA ILE A 14 -5.42 -2.25 -11.70
C ILE A 14 -4.24 -1.31 -11.97
N HIS A 15 -3.48 -1.59 -13.01
CA HIS A 15 -2.24 -0.88 -13.33
C HIS A 15 -2.47 0.60 -13.68
N PRO A 16 -1.50 1.51 -13.44
CA PRO A 16 -1.63 2.95 -13.71
C PRO A 16 -1.91 3.34 -15.16
N ASN A 17 -1.65 2.46 -16.13
CA ASN A 17 -1.99 2.70 -17.53
C ASN A 17 -3.49 2.54 -17.86
N ALA A 18 -4.32 2.14 -16.89
CA ALA A 18 -5.76 1.95 -17.01
C ALA A 18 -6.50 2.93 -16.10
N ARG A 19 -6.60 4.18 -16.54
CA ARG A 19 -7.24 5.24 -15.77
C ARG A 19 -8.66 5.54 -16.22
N THR A 20 -9.13 4.93 -17.31
CA THR A 20 -10.53 4.98 -17.71
C THR A 20 -11.31 3.78 -17.15
N ARG A 21 -12.61 3.94 -17.05
CA ARG A 21 -13.56 2.92 -16.55
C ARG A 21 -13.44 1.61 -17.33
N ASP A 22 -13.44 1.69 -18.66
CA ASP A 22 -13.40 0.51 -19.54
C ASP A 22 -12.06 -0.22 -19.48
N GLU A 23 -10.95 0.51 -19.43
CA GLU A 23 -9.61 -0.07 -19.27
C GLU A 23 -9.46 -0.76 -17.91
N ALA A 24 -9.91 -0.10 -16.84
CA ALA A 24 -9.88 -0.65 -15.50
C ALA A 24 -10.70 -1.95 -15.41
N ARG A 25 -11.90 -1.97 -15.99
CA ARG A 25 -12.74 -3.15 -16.05
C ARG A 25 -12.08 -4.28 -16.80
N ARG A 26 -11.53 -4.02 -17.99
CA ARG A 26 -10.84 -5.02 -18.79
C ARG A 26 -9.65 -5.64 -18.06
N GLN A 27 -8.80 -4.83 -17.40
CA GLN A 27 -7.67 -5.35 -16.62
C GLN A 27 -8.11 -6.18 -15.41
N PHE A 28 -9.18 -5.79 -14.77
CA PHE A 28 -9.74 -6.57 -13.66
C PHE A 28 -10.24 -7.94 -14.13
N ASP A 29 -10.98 -7.99 -15.24
CA ASP A 29 -11.47 -9.24 -15.82
C ASP A 29 -10.32 -10.17 -16.25
N GLU A 30 -9.22 -9.61 -16.77
CA GLU A 30 -7.99 -10.38 -17.06
C GLU A 30 -7.36 -10.92 -15.77
N SER A 31 -7.36 -10.14 -14.70
CA SER A 31 -6.85 -10.59 -13.39
C SER A 31 -7.65 -11.76 -12.86
N LEU A 32 -8.98 -11.73 -12.93
CA LEU A 32 -9.84 -12.84 -12.52
C LEU A 32 -9.54 -14.12 -13.33
N LYS A 33 -9.36 -14.00 -14.65
CA LYS A 33 -8.98 -15.14 -15.53
C LYS A 33 -7.65 -15.75 -15.11
N ARG A 34 -6.62 -14.92 -14.87
CA ARG A 34 -5.28 -15.41 -14.44
C ARG A 34 -5.33 -16.04 -13.04
N LEU A 35 -6.10 -15.48 -12.13
CA LEU A 35 -6.28 -15.98 -10.78
C LEU A 35 -7.22 -17.19 -10.71
N GLN A 36 -7.93 -17.53 -11.79
CA GLN A 36 -8.92 -18.61 -11.86
C GLN A 36 -9.98 -18.50 -10.76
N THR A 37 -10.55 -17.30 -10.61
CA THR A 37 -11.61 -16.99 -9.64
C THR A 37 -12.61 -16.02 -10.26
N ASP A 38 -13.81 -15.95 -9.71
CA ASP A 38 -14.88 -15.05 -10.11
C ASP A 38 -14.94 -13.77 -9.26
N HIS A 39 -14.16 -13.72 -8.17
CA HIS A 39 -14.13 -12.56 -7.27
C HIS A 39 -12.80 -12.44 -6.53
N VAL A 40 -12.53 -11.23 -6.01
CA VAL A 40 -11.45 -10.94 -5.08
C VAL A 40 -11.99 -10.29 -3.79
N ASP A 41 -11.19 -10.30 -2.73
CA ASP A 41 -11.56 -9.58 -1.50
C ASP A 41 -11.28 -8.09 -1.61
N LEU A 42 -10.25 -7.69 -2.36
CA LEU A 42 -9.85 -6.30 -2.50
C LEU A 42 -9.27 -6.03 -3.89
N VAL A 43 -9.71 -4.93 -4.51
CA VAL A 43 -9.07 -4.38 -5.71
C VAL A 43 -8.63 -2.95 -5.46
N HIS A 44 -7.40 -2.62 -5.86
CA HIS A 44 -6.86 -1.26 -5.80
C HIS A 44 -6.68 -0.65 -7.19
N LEU A 45 -6.91 0.65 -7.34
CA LEU A 45 -6.22 1.44 -8.36
C LEU A 45 -4.78 1.62 -7.92
N HIS A 46 -3.86 1.11 -8.74
CA HIS A 46 -2.45 1.03 -8.38
C HIS A 46 -1.73 2.34 -8.63
N SER A 47 -0.83 2.69 -7.70
CA SER A 47 0.18 3.74 -7.83
C SER A 47 -0.39 5.08 -8.28
N LEU A 48 -1.33 5.63 -7.47
CA LEU A 48 -1.77 7.01 -7.62
C LEU A 48 -0.53 7.92 -7.56
N GLY A 49 -0.33 8.67 -8.64
CA GLY A 49 0.84 9.53 -8.82
C GLY A 49 0.62 10.93 -8.25
N ASP A 50 0.16 11.83 -9.09
CA ASP A 50 -0.02 13.25 -8.79
C ASP A 50 -1.49 13.70 -8.91
N ALA A 51 -1.74 15.00 -8.75
CA ALA A 51 -3.08 15.57 -8.85
C ALA A 51 -3.70 15.42 -10.26
N ALA A 52 -2.87 15.38 -11.31
CA ALA A 52 -3.36 15.17 -12.67
C ALA A 52 -3.79 13.72 -12.89
N ASP A 53 -3.09 12.75 -12.26
CA ASP A 53 -3.51 11.35 -12.25
C ASP A 53 -4.81 11.16 -11.46
N LEU A 54 -4.94 11.80 -10.30
CA LEU A 54 -6.19 11.77 -9.53
C LEU A 54 -7.36 12.33 -10.34
N ALA A 55 -7.18 13.46 -11.02
CA ALA A 55 -8.21 14.05 -11.86
C ALA A 55 -8.67 13.12 -12.99
N LYS A 56 -7.78 12.31 -13.58
CA LYS A 56 -8.15 11.28 -14.57
C LYS A 56 -8.96 10.15 -13.93
N ILE A 57 -8.55 9.70 -12.75
CA ILE A 57 -9.25 8.65 -12.00
C ILE A 57 -10.68 9.07 -11.67
N GLU A 58 -10.88 10.35 -11.31
CA GLU A 58 -12.16 10.93 -10.87
C GLU A 58 -13.00 11.50 -12.03
N ALA A 59 -12.50 11.50 -13.26
CA ALA A 59 -13.26 11.98 -14.44
C ALA A 59 -14.57 11.19 -14.62
N PRO A 60 -15.58 11.72 -15.35
CA PRO A 60 -16.87 11.02 -15.57
C PRO A 60 -16.74 9.61 -16.14
N ASP A 61 -15.68 9.35 -16.91
CA ASP A 61 -15.30 8.03 -17.44
C ASP A 61 -14.11 7.41 -16.71
N GLY A 62 -13.77 7.93 -15.53
CA GLY A 62 -12.59 7.55 -14.76
C GLY A 62 -12.70 6.17 -14.09
N ALA A 63 -11.53 5.62 -13.79
CA ALA A 63 -11.40 4.27 -13.26
C ALA A 63 -12.06 4.07 -11.88
N ILE A 64 -12.32 5.13 -11.12
CA ILE A 64 -13.01 5.03 -9.82
C ILE A 64 -14.42 4.44 -9.98
N HIS A 65 -15.12 4.77 -11.06
CA HIS A 65 -16.46 4.27 -11.32
C HIS A 65 -16.46 2.76 -11.60
N ALA A 66 -15.41 2.24 -12.25
CA ALA A 66 -15.24 0.79 -12.39
C ALA A 66 -15.12 0.10 -11.03
N LEU A 67 -14.37 0.67 -10.07
CA LEU A 67 -14.25 0.10 -8.73
C LEU A 67 -15.61 0.00 -8.02
N TYR A 68 -16.41 1.06 -8.08
CA TYR A 68 -17.73 1.06 -7.46
C TYR A 68 -18.65 0.00 -8.07
N GLU A 69 -18.65 -0.13 -9.40
CA GLU A 69 -19.40 -1.19 -10.10
C GLU A 69 -18.94 -2.60 -9.72
N LEU A 70 -17.63 -2.81 -9.62
CA LEU A 70 -17.07 -4.09 -9.19
C LEU A 70 -17.50 -4.45 -7.77
N ARG A 71 -17.58 -3.47 -6.88
CA ARG A 71 -18.09 -3.65 -5.51
C ARG A 71 -19.58 -3.97 -5.49
N GLU A 72 -20.40 -3.23 -6.24
CA GLU A 72 -21.84 -3.47 -6.37
C GLU A 72 -22.15 -4.85 -6.95
N GLN A 73 -21.40 -5.28 -7.97
CA GLN A 73 -21.50 -6.61 -8.59
C GLN A 73 -20.93 -7.73 -7.73
N LYS A 74 -20.31 -7.41 -6.58
CA LYS A 74 -19.63 -8.36 -5.68
C LYS A 74 -18.47 -9.11 -6.35
N ALA A 75 -17.96 -8.60 -7.46
CA ALA A 75 -16.73 -9.08 -8.10
C ALA A 75 -15.47 -8.68 -7.28
N ALA A 76 -15.55 -7.55 -6.57
CA ALA A 76 -14.63 -7.18 -5.50
C ALA A 76 -15.44 -6.86 -4.24
N ARG A 77 -15.01 -7.38 -3.08
CA ARG A 77 -15.67 -7.10 -1.81
C ARG A 77 -15.34 -5.71 -1.29
N LEU A 78 -14.09 -5.29 -1.45
CA LEU A 78 -13.54 -4.00 -1.01
C LEU A 78 -12.81 -3.33 -2.17
N VAL A 79 -12.79 -1.99 -2.16
CA VAL A 79 -12.12 -1.19 -3.17
C VAL A 79 -11.18 -0.16 -2.53
N GLY A 80 -10.10 0.18 -3.21
CA GLY A 80 -9.14 1.11 -2.66
C GLY A 80 -8.14 1.68 -3.66
N MET A 81 -7.16 2.40 -3.15
CA MET A 81 -6.07 2.99 -3.91
C MET A 81 -4.72 2.73 -3.25
N THR A 82 -3.65 2.74 -4.06
CA THR A 82 -2.28 2.68 -3.53
C THR A 82 -1.46 3.87 -3.99
N SER A 83 -0.50 4.30 -3.20
CA SER A 83 0.48 5.31 -3.62
C SER A 83 1.84 5.11 -2.96
N HIS A 84 2.90 5.54 -3.69
CA HIS A 84 4.28 5.56 -3.22
C HIS A 84 4.83 7.00 -3.10
N THR A 85 4.19 7.99 -3.73
CA THR A 85 4.85 9.23 -4.13
C THR A 85 4.30 10.49 -3.47
N ASP A 86 3.00 10.57 -3.15
CA ASP A 86 2.40 11.83 -2.66
C ASP A 86 1.31 11.61 -1.62
N GLY A 87 1.62 11.96 -0.37
CA GLY A 87 0.66 11.87 0.74
C GLY A 87 -0.43 12.94 0.70
N ALA A 88 -0.21 14.09 0.07
CA ALA A 88 -1.24 15.12 -0.06
C ALA A 88 -2.29 14.71 -1.10
N VAL A 89 -1.85 14.21 -2.25
CA VAL A 89 -2.77 13.69 -3.30
C VAL A 89 -3.53 12.47 -2.78
N MET A 90 -2.87 11.57 -2.03
CA MET A 90 -3.57 10.45 -1.40
C MET A 90 -4.60 10.91 -0.37
N ALA A 91 -4.32 11.95 0.42
CA ALA A 91 -5.28 12.51 1.35
C ALA A 91 -6.51 13.08 0.61
N GLN A 92 -6.31 13.79 -0.50
CA GLN A 92 -7.41 14.25 -1.36
C GLN A 92 -8.23 13.08 -1.92
N ALA A 93 -7.57 12.04 -2.45
CA ALA A 93 -8.24 10.86 -2.95
C ALA A 93 -9.11 10.18 -1.87
N ILE A 94 -8.61 10.10 -0.64
CA ILE A 94 -9.37 9.60 0.51
C ILE A 94 -10.58 10.48 0.80
N GLU A 95 -10.43 11.79 0.76
CA GLU A 95 -11.51 12.73 1.07
C GLU A 95 -12.63 12.71 0.02
N HIS A 96 -12.26 12.65 -1.27
CA HIS A 96 -13.20 12.74 -2.39
C HIS A 96 -13.95 11.43 -2.64
N ASN A 97 -13.35 10.28 -2.34
CA ASN A 97 -13.83 8.99 -2.80
C ASN A 97 -14.36 8.10 -1.67
N ASP A 98 -15.30 7.23 -2.00
CA ASP A 98 -15.85 6.19 -1.13
C ASP A 98 -14.99 4.92 -1.23
N LEU A 99 -13.85 4.95 -0.54
CA LEU A 99 -12.89 3.85 -0.47
C LEU A 99 -13.09 3.02 0.81
N ASP A 100 -12.78 1.74 0.73
CA ASP A 100 -12.73 0.84 1.88
C ASP A 100 -11.31 0.72 2.45
N CYS A 101 -10.28 0.90 1.61
CA CYS A 101 -8.90 0.65 1.97
C CYS A 101 -7.93 1.54 1.19
N VAL A 102 -6.78 1.84 1.80
CA VAL A 102 -5.63 2.46 1.13
C VAL A 102 -4.35 1.70 1.45
N GLN A 103 -3.44 1.63 0.47
CA GLN A 103 -2.12 1.04 0.67
C GLN A 103 -1.04 2.08 0.38
N MET A 104 -0.21 2.39 1.38
CA MET A 104 0.72 3.52 1.34
C MET A 104 2.14 3.11 1.73
N ALA A 105 3.13 3.73 1.08
CA ALA A 105 4.54 3.56 1.44
C ALA A 105 4.87 4.39 2.69
N MET A 106 4.98 3.75 3.83
CA MET A 106 5.32 4.43 5.10
C MET A 106 6.48 3.75 5.81
N ASN A 107 7.35 4.56 6.39
CA ASN A 107 8.53 4.12 7.12
C ASN A 107 9.12 5.29 7.93
N PRO A 108 10.13 5.08 8.81
CA PRO A 108 10.68 6.14 9.65
C PRO A 108 11.33 7.31 8.90
N ALA A 109 11.72 7.14 7.62
CA ALA A 109 12.24 8.27 6.82
C ALA A 109 11.14 9.26 6.42
N ARG A 110 9.84 8.88 6.57
CA ARG A 110 8.67 9.73 6.34
C ARG A 110 8.63 10.34 4.93
N ALA A 111 9.08 9.56 3.95
CA ALA A 111 9.02 9.94 2.55
C ALA A 111 7.57 10.21 2.11
N ALA A 112 7.39 11.18 1.21
CA ALA A 112 6.10 11.57 0.63
C ALA A 112 5.01 11.99 1.65
N ARG A 113 5.33 12.14 2.92
CA ARG A 113 4.46 12.68 4.00
C ARG A 113 3.14 11.93 4.20
N PHE A 114 3.08 10.63 3.91
CA PHE A 114 1.86 9.82 4.13
C PHE A 114 1.41 9.78 5.58
N GLN A 115 2.38 9.70 6.53
CA GLN A 115 2.07 9.64 7.96
C GLN A 115 1.45 10.94 8.49
N GLU A 116 1.79 12.09 7.89
CA GLU A 116 1.31 13.39 8.30
C GLU A 116 -0.02 13.77 7.66
N LEU A 117 -0.28 13.31 6.44
CA LEU A 117 -1.39 13.80 5.62
C LEU A 117 -2.44 12.71 5.35
N ALA A 118 -2.04 11.59 4.74
CA ALA A 118 -2.96 10.57 4.30
C ALA A 118 -3.40 9.62 5.42
N LEU A 119 -2.50 9.25 6.34
CA LEU A 119 -2.85 8.36 7.45
C LEU A 119 -3.92 8.95 8.38
N PRO A 120 -3.84 10.23 8.79
CA PRO A 120 -4.92 10.85 9.57
C PRO A 120 -6.25 10.91 8.82
N ALA A 121 -6.23 11.20 7.50
CA ALA A 121 -7.43 11.22 6.66
C ALA A 121 -8.08 9.83 6.57
N ALA A 122 -7.28 8.78 6.36
CA ALA A 122 -7.75 7.41 6.34
C ALA A 122 -8.37 6.97 7.67
N ASN A 123 -7.71 7.28 8.79
CA ASN A 123 -8.21 6.95 10.12
C ASN A 123 -9.50 7.70 10.46
N LYS A 124 -9.62 8.98 10.07
CA LYS A 124 -10.85 9.78 10.25
C LYS A 124 -12.05 9.16 9.53
N LYS A 125 -11.84 8.56 8.35
CA LYS A 125 -12.87 7.84 7.59
C LYS A 125 -12.99 6.34 7.96
N ASN A 126 -12.21 5.88 8.95
CA ASN A 126 -12.17 4.47 9.37
C ASN A 126 -11.85 3.49 8.22
N LEU A 127 -10.96 3.89 7.31
CA LEU A 127 -10.52 3.03 6.21
C LEU A 127 -9.54 1.96 6.71
N GLY A 128 -9.52 0.83 6.03
CA GLY A 128 -8.42 -0.13 6.15
C GLY A 128 -7.11 0.50 5.63
N VAL A 129 -6.05 0.45 6.42
CA VAL A 129 -4.74 0.97 6.02
C VAL A 129 -3.74 -0.17 5.92
N ILE A 130 -3.23 -0.39 4.72
CA ILE A 130 -2.14 -1.33 4.43
C ILE A 130 -0.85 -0.53 4.29
N LEU A 131 0.13 -0.83 5.14
CA LEU A 131 1.44 -0.22 5.07
C LEU A 131 2.38 -1.07 4.22
N MET A 132 3.12 -0.46 3.30
CA MET A 132 4.13 -1.12 2.47
C MET A 132 5.46 -0.37 2.48
N LYS A 133 6.50 -0.97 1.86
CA LYS A 133 7.86 -0.38 1.73
C LYS A 133 8.51 -0.06 3.08
N VAL A 134 8.26 -0.90 4.09
CA VAL A 134 8.76 -0.77 5.47
C VAL A 134 10.27 -0.62 5.52
N THR A 135 11.01 -1.47 4.78
CA THR A 135 12.47 -1.47 4.72
C THR A 135 13.03 -0.57 3.60
N GLY A 136 12.14 0.07 2.80
CA GLY A 136 12.55 0.84 1.62
C GLY A 136 13.38 0.02 0.62
N GLN A 137 13.07 -1.29 0.45
CA GLN A 137 13.90 -2.24 -0.30
C GLN A 137 15.35 -2.24 0.21
N GLU A 138 15.53 -2.45 1.51
CA GLU A 138 16.79 -2.47 2.24
C GLU A 138 17.51 -1.12 2.37
N LYS A 139 17.08 -0.06 1.67
CA LYS A 139 17.71 1.29 1.72
C LYS A 139 17.63 1.94 3.10
N LEU A 140 16.73 1.46 3.97
CA LEU A 140 16.57 1.93 5.35
C LEU A 140 17.32 1.08 6.38
N MET A 141 17.93 -0.02 5.96
CA MET A 141 18.73 -0.84 6.86
C MET A 141 20.07 -0.16 7.09
N VAL A 142 20.41 0.03 8.37
CA VAL A 142 21.64 0.71 8.81
C VAL A 142 22.27 -0.12 9.91
N ASP A 143 23.53 -0.54 9.71
CA ASP A 143 24.28 -1.33 10.68
C ASP A 143 24.32 -0.64 12.05
N GLY A 144 23.96 -1.42 13.08
CA GLY A 144 23.91 -0.94 14.47
C GLY A 144 22.79 0.08 14.78
N GLY A 145 21.85 0.33 13.83
CA GLY A 145 20.86 1.38 14.02
C GLY A 145 19.44 1.05 13.62
N ALA A 146 19.23 0.41 12.46
CA ALA A 146 17.92 0.03 11.96
C ALA A 146 18.01 -1.29 11.20
N ASP A 147 17.38 -2.31 11.71
CA ASP A 147 17.22 -3.63 11.09
C ASP A 147 15.75 -3.89 10.68
N ALA A 148 15.48 -5.00 10.02
CA ALA A 148 14.14 -5.36 9.57
C ALA A 148 13.15 -5.45 10.73
N ALA A 149 13.57 -5.95 11.89
CA ALA A 149 12.70 -6.10 13.05
C ALA A 149 12.30 -4.74 13.63
N SER A 150 13.24 -3.83 13.84
CA SER A 150 12.96 -2.47 14.35
C SER A 150 12.08 -1.67 13.39
N LEU A 151 12.28 -1.81 12.07
CA LEU A 151 11.45 -1.18 11.05
C LEU A 151 10.02 -1.76 11.02
N LEU A 152 9.86 -3.08 11.19
CA LEU A 152 8.55 -3.72 11.33
C LEU A 152 7.85 -3.28 12.62
N HIS A 153 8.56 -3.23 13.75
CA HIS A 153 7.99 -2.76 15.02
C HIS A 153 7.54 -1.29 14.94
N TYR A 154 8.31 -0.45 14.24
CA TYR A 154 7.88 0.91 13.92
C TYR A 154 6.56 0.91 13.14
N ALA A 155 6.48 0.13 12.07
CA ALA A 155 5.30 0.06 11.21
C ALA A 155 4.06 -0.43 11.98
N TRP A 156 4.20 -1.48 12.81
CA TRP A 156 3.11 -1.99 13.65
C TRP A 156 2.70 -1.03 14.77
N SER A 157 3.54 -0.05 15.12
CA SER A 157 3.22 0.98 16.10
C SER A 157 2.42 2.16 15.53
N LEU A 158 2.17 2.17 14.22
CA LEU A 158 1.29 3.12 13.57
C LEU A 158 -0.17 2.62 13.59
N PRO A 159 -1.16 3.50 13.53
CA PRO A 159 -2.58 3.12 13.46
C PRO A 159 -2.92 2.58 12.07
N VAL A 160 -2.46 1.36 11.75
CA VAL A 160 -2.65 0.67 10.48
C VAL A 160 -3.28 -0.70 10.69
N SER A 161 -3.96 -1.23 9.66
CA SER A 161 -4.64 -2.52 9.74
C SER A 161 -3.70 -3.69 9.51
N THR A 162 -2.73 -3.54 8.60
CA THR A 162 -1.75 -4.57 8.27
C THR A 162 -0.50 -3.99 7.62
N VAL A 163 0.55 -4.80 7.59
CA VAL A 163 1.85 -4.42 7.02
C VAL A 163 2.27 -5.47 5.99
N VAL A 164 2.64 -5.01 4.79
CA VAL A 164 3.20 -5.85 3.73
C VAL A 164 4.72 -5.64 3.69
N CYS A 165 5.45 -6.72 3.87
CA CYS A 165 6.92 -6.72 3.82
C CYS A 165 7.40 -7.72 2.77
N GLY A 166 8.36 -7.34 1.93
CA GLY A 166 9.03 -8.24 0.98
C GLY A 166 9.87 -9.28 1.71
N MET A 167 9.75 -10.55 1.29
CA MET A 167 10.46 -11.69 1.88
C MET A 167 10.98 -12.61 0.77
N PRO A 168 12.04 -12.19 0.03
CA PRO A 168 12.55 -12.96 -1.12
C PRO A 168 13.24 -14.28 -0.72
N LYS A 169 13.52 -14.46 0.57
CA LYS A 169 14.17 -15.68 1.11
C LYS A 169 13.40 -16.25 2.27
N LEU A 170 13.49 -17.57 2.46
CA LEU A 170 12.79 -18.27 3.54
C LEU A 170 13.22 -17.79 4.93
N GLU A 171 14.50 -17.52 5.12
CA GLU A 171 15.02 -16.99 6.39
C GLU A 171 14.40 -15.62 6.75
N PHE A 172 14.10 -14.76 5.77
CA PHE A 172 13.41 -13.49 6.02
C PHE A 172 11.96 -13.71 6.46
N LEU A 173 11.26 -14.66 5.84
CA LEU A 173 9.92 -15.05 6.29
C LEU A 173 9.96 -15.55 7.74
N GLN A 174 10.88 -16.46 8.06
CA GLN A 174 11.02 -17.01 9.41
C GLN A 174 11.34 -15.91 10.45
N ALA A 175 12.27 -15.01 10.14
CA ALA A 175 12.64 -13.89 11.00
C ALA A 175 11.46 -12.92 11.20
N ASN A 176 10.75 -12.56 10.14
CA ASN A 176 9.60 -11.65 10.21
C ASN A 176 8.44 -12.27 11.02
N VAL A 177 8.18 -13.56 10.85
CA VAL A 177 7.18 -14.29 11.65
C VAL A 177 7.58 -14.35 13.12
N ALA A 178 8.86 -14.62 13.42
CA ALA A 178 9.35 -14.60 14.80
C ALA A 178 9.20 -13.20 15.43
N SER A 179 9.57 -12.15 14.69
CA SER A 179 9.42 -10.77 15.11
C SER A 179 7.95 -10.40 15.37
N ALA A 180 7.03 -10.81 14.48
CA ALA A 180 5.61 -10.56 14.66
C ALA A 180 5.03 -11.28 15.88
N ARG A 181 5.47 -12.51 16.17
CA ARG A 181 5.04 -13.25 17.36
C ARG A 181 5.57 -12.66 18.66
N ALA A 182 6.75 -12.05 18.61
CA ALA A 182 7.35 -11.38 19.77
C ALA A 182 6.79 -9.96 20.02
N TYR A 183 6.14 -9.38 19.00
CA TYR A 183 5.55 -8.04 19.12
C TYR A 183 4.33 -8.05 20.04
N SER A 184 4.44 -7.39 21.18
CA SER A 184 3.40 -7.35 22.23
C SER A 184 2.83 -5.96 22.50
N ALA A 185 3.54 -4.90 22.09
CA ALA A 185 3.15 -3.52 22.31
C ALA A 185 3.85 -2.58 21.31
N PRO A 186 3.27 -1.39 21.05
CA PRO A 186 3.94 -0.35 20.29
C PRO A 186 5.31 0.01 20.88
N ILE A 187 6.28 0.33 20.01
CA ILE A 187 7.59 0.81 20.46
C ILE A 187 7.45 2.11 21.24
N ALA A 188 8.34 2.32 22.21
CA ALA A 188 8.36 3.53 23.01
C ALA A 188 8.50 4.80 22.14
N PRO A 189 7.89 5.93 22.51
CA PRO A 189 8.00 7.18 21.75
C PRO A 189 9.45 7.60 21.49
N ALA A 190 10.35 7.41 22.44
CA ALA A 190 11.78 7.70 22.29
C ALA A 190 12.45 6.84 21.21
N GLU A 191 12.06 5.56 21.09
CA GLU A 191 12.59 4.67 20.06
C GLU A 191 12.05 5.05 18.67
N LYS A 192 10.77 5.42 18.60
CA LYS A 192 10.16 5.94 17.37
C LYS A 192 10.92 7.19 16.89
N GLU A 193 11.14 8.15 17.78
CA GLU A 193 11.88 9.38 17.48
C GLU A 193 13.34 9.09 17.09
N ARG A 194 13.99 8.12 17.74
CA ARG A 194 15.35 7.69 17.41
C ARG A 194 15.43 7.19 15.96
N LEU A 195 14.52 6.31 15.56
CA LEU A 195 14.47 5.77 14.19
C LEU A 195 14.17 6.87 13.17
N GLU A 196 13.24 7.78 13.46
CA GLU A 196 12.91 8.90 12.58
C GLU A 196 14.12 9.85 12.40
N LYS A 197 14.84 10.18 13.46
CA LYS A 197 16.06 11.00 13.40
C LYS A 197 17.18 10.30 12.64
N LEU A 198 17.41 9.01 12.92
CA LEU A 198 18.45 8.22 12.26
C LEU A 198 18.23 8.16 10.74
N LEU A 199 16.98 8.04 10.31
CA LEU A 199 16.62 7.79 8.91
C LEU A 199 16.15 9.03 8.15
N ALA A 200 16.07 10.20 8.79
CA ALA A 200 15.65 11.45 8.17
C ALA A 200 16.42 11.79 6.89
N GLY A 201 17.73 11.58 6.89
CA GLY A 201 18.60 11.78 5.73
C GLY A 201 18.34 10.84 4.55
N ARG A 202 17.61 9.75 4.75
CA ARG A 202 17.21 8.80 3.68
C ARG A 202 15.95 9.23 2.93
N ARG A 203 15.25 10.25 3.39
CA ARG A 203 13.99 10.69 2.81
C ARG A 203 14.11 11.02 1.32
N VAL A 204 15.03 11.88 0.94
CA VAL A 204 15.22 12.32 -0.47
C VAL A 204 15.58 11.14 -1.36
N VAL A 205 16.45 10.24 -0.90
CA VAL A 205 16.83 9.02 -1.64
C VAL A 205 15.63 8.11 -1.88
N LEU A 206 14.71 8.00 -0.90
CA LEU A 206 13.49 7.20 -1.05
C LEU A 206 12.47 7.88 -1.95
N GLU A 207 12.30 9.19 -1.86
CA GLU A 207 11.39 9.95 -2.73
C GLU A 207 11.81 9.82 -4.20
N ASP A 208 13.10 9.98 -4.51
CA ASP A 208 13.66 9.75 -5.84
C ASP A 208 13.47 8.29 -6.29
N PHE A 209 13.80 7.35 -5.43
CA PHE A 209 13.63 5.93 -5.72
C PHE A 209 12.16 5.58 -6.02
N PHE A 210 11.19 6.07 -5.24
CA PHE A 210 9.79 5.76 -5.45
C PHE A 210 9.21 6.46 -6.68
N ALA A 211 9.70 7.65 -7.04
CA ALA A 211 9.30 8.35 -8.26
C ALA A 211 9.66 7.57 -9.55
N HIS A 212 10.74 6.79 -9.50
CA HIS A 212 11.24 6.01 -10.64
C HIS A 212 11.02 4.49 -10.48
N HIS A 213 10.34 4.08 -9.41
CA HIS A 213 10.12 2.67 -9.12
C HIS A 213 9.06 2.07 -10.05
N HIS A 214 9.45 1.09 -10.84
CA HIS A 214 8.54 0.23 -11.56
C HIS A 214 8.32 -1.06 -10.77
N ASP A 215 7.06 -1.46 -10.55
CA ASP A 215 6.77 -2.72 -9.88
C ASP A 215 7.20 -3.90 -10.75
N ASP A 216 8.04 -4.77 -10.19
CA ASP A 216 8.48 -6.00 -10.82
C ASP A 216 7.27 -6.88 -11.18
N GLY A 217 7.14 -7.24 -12.46
CA GLY A 217 6.08 -8.13 -12.95
C GLY A 217 5.23 -7.57 -14.09
N PHE A 218 5.42 -6.31 -14.49
CA PHE A 218 4.88 -5.80 -15.73
C PHE A 218 6.03 -5.51 -16.70
N PRO A 219 6.06 -6.15 -17.89
CA PRO A 219 6.97 -5.72 -18.95
C PRO A 219 6.65 -4.26 -19.29
N ALA A 220 7.72 -3.49 -19.46
CA ALA A 220 7.65 -2.09 -19.88
C ALA A 220 6.96 -1.95 -21.24
#